data_7e915bf8013233cccca32c5d477fe569
#
_entry.id   7e915bf8013233cccca32c5d477fe569
#
_cell.length_a   1.000
_cell.length_b   1.000
_cell.length_c   1.000
_cell.angle_alpha   90.00
_cell.angle_beta   90.00
_cell.angle_gamma   90.00
#
_symmetry.space_group_name_H-M   'P 1'
#
loop_
_entity.id
_entity.type
_entity.pdbx_description
1 polymer ?
#
loop_
_entity_poly.entity_id
_entity_poly.type
_entity_poly.pdbx_seq_one_letter_code
_entity_poly.pdbx_strand_id
1 'polypeptide(L)'
;MANLVRAKISALGTYVPPRLLTNADLEKMVETSDQWIMERTGIRQRHIVDKGMATSDLAIEAARDALKQRGLTAGEIEAIFVGTVTPDMSFPATACIVQDKIGAKGAWGYDISAACSGFVYALQTAAKFVESGAHKRVMAIGADVMSSIINYQDRATCVIFGDGAGAVLLEPATDDNYLIDFTHEVDGSGACSLYMPGGGSRNPASHETVEKKMHYVHQDGQAVFKYAVRKMAEASETVLSRNGFKGSDVNLFVPHQANRRIIMSAADRLGLKEDRIIINIDEFGNTTAGTIPLALESARQQGRLKKGDLVLIAAVGAGFTVGACLLRWAC
;
A
#
# COMPACT_ATOMS: atom_id res chain seq x y z
N MET A 1 -19.77 -26.24 -17.02
CA MET A 1 -18.64 -25.46 -16.48
C MET A 1 -19.11 -24.82 -15.19
N ALA A 2 -18.45 -25.04 -14.06
CA ALA A 2 -18.81 -24.33 -12.83
C ALA A 2 -18.67 -22.81 -13.09
N ASN A 3 -19.68 -22.04 -12.72
CA ASN A 3 -19.57 -20.58 -12.82
C ASN A 3 -18.39 -20.13 -11.97
N LEU A 4 -17.40 -19.51 -12.62
CA LEU A 4 -16.21 -19.00 -11.95
C LEU A 4 -16.63 -17.91 -10.97
N VAL A 5 -16.45 -18.12 -9.69
CA VAL A 5 -16.68 -17.07 -8.68
C VAL A 5 -15.64 -15.98 -8.90
N ARG A 6 -16.09 -14.74 -9.00
CA ARG A 6 -15.22 -13.55 -9.05
C ARG A 6 -15.24 -12.84 -7.71
N ALA A 7 -14.14 -12.23 -7.33
CA ALA A 7 -14.07 -11.42 -6.13
C ALA A 7 -14.27 -9.93 -6.46
N LYS A 8 -14.96 -9.19 -5.59
CA LYS A 8 -15.11 -7.73 -5.68
C LYS A 8 -14.68 -7.05 -4.39
N ILE A 9 -14.23 -5.81 -4.51
CA ILE A 9 -14.09 -4.93 -3.35
C ILE A 9 -15.49 -4.42 -2.99
N SER A 10 -15.97 -4.74 -1.80
CA SER A 10 -17.32 -4.38 -1.33
C SER A 10 -17.32 -3.28 -0.26
N ALA A 11 -16.16 -2.96 0.30
CA ALA A 11 -15.95 -1.81 1.19
C ALA A 11 -14.47 -1.40 1.20
N LEU A 12 -14.24 -0.15 1.55
CA LEU A 12 -12.90 0.45 1.72
C LEU A 12 -12.92 1.30 2.98
N GLY A 13 -12.02 1.04 3.91
CA GLY A 13 -11.81 1.86 5.10
C GLY A 13 -10.35 2.31 5.20
N THR A 14 -10.12 3.45 5.81
CA THR A 14 -8.78 4.02 5.92
C THR A 14 -8.55 4.67 7.28
N TYR A 15 -7.27 4.76 7.66
CA TYR A 15 -6.87 5.52 8.82
C TYR A 15 -5.49 6.11 8.65
N VAL A 16 -5.33 7.36 9.07
CA VAL A 16 -4.03 8.03 9.24
C VAL A 16 -3.97 8.69 10.62
N PRO A 17 -2.80 8.69 11.28
CA PRO A 17 -2.64 9.40 12.55
C PRO A 17 -2.94 10.89 12.40
N PRO A 18 -3.48 11.57 13.43
CA PRO A 18 -3.80 13.00 13.33
C PRO A 18 -2.57 13.91 13.32
N ARG A 19 -1.42 13.43 13.84
CA ARG A 19 -0.20 14.22 13.94
C ARG A 19 0.45 14.38 12.57
N LEU A 20 0.74 15.62 12.21
CA LEU A 20 1.43 15.99 10.98
C LEU A 20 2.91 16.27 11.25
N LEU A 21 3.76 15.83 10.32
CA LEU A 21 5.14 16.25 10.17
C LEU A 21 5.25 17.00 8.85
N THR A 22 5.43 18.31 8.93
CA THR A 22 5.53 19.19 7.77
C THR A 22 6.95 19.30 7.24
N ASN A 23 7.10 19.83 6.02
CA ASN A 23 8.43 20.12 5.48
C ASN A 23 9.16 21.17 6.34
N ALA A 24 8.46 22.17 6.88
CA ALA A 24 9.00 23.17 7.80
C ALA A 24 9.52 22.55 9.13
N ASP A 25 8.95 21.44 9.56
CA ASP A 25 9.48 20.72 10.73
C ASP A 25 10.75 19.95 10.38
N LEU A 26 10.83 19.37 9.18
CA LEU A 26 12.02 18.68 8.68
C LEU A 26 13.19 19.64 8.45
N GLU A 27 12.95 20.89 8.05
CA GLU A 27 13.99 21.93 7.95
C GLU A 27 14.71 22.21 9.27
N LYS A 28 14.05 21.95 10.41
CA LYS A 28 14.63 22.07 11.75
C LYS A 28 15.48 20.84 12.14
N MET A 29 15.34 19.73 11.43
CA MET A 29 15.98 18.44 11.76
C MET A 29 17.17 18.12 10.87
N VAL A 30 17.10 18.44 9.57
CA VAL A 30 18.12 18.16 8.57
C VAL A 30 18.26 19.33 7.60
N GLU A 31 19.42 19.41 6.93
CA GLU A 31 19.65 20.42 5.90
C GLU A 31 18.79 20.15 4.66
N THR A 32 17.64 20.80 4.58
CA THR A 32 16.66 20.68 3.49
C THR A 32 15.82 21.95 3.37
N SER A 33 14.90 22.00 2.39
CA SER A 33 13.90 23.05 2.27
C SER A 33 12.59 22.49 1.73
N ASP A 34 11.45 23.15 2.04
CA ASP A 34 10.14 22.80 1.49
C ASP A 34 10.19 22.75 -0.04
N GLN A 35 10.80 23.75 -0.68
CA GLN A 35 10.98 23.79 -2.12
C GLN A 35 11.73 22.55 -2.63
N TRP A 36 12.85 22.19 -2.01
CA TRP A 36 13.64 21.03 -2.42
C TRP A 36 12.85 19.71 -2.29
N ILE A 37 12.13 19.54 -1.18
CA ILE A 37 11.30 18.33 -0.94
C ILE A 37 10.18 18.26 -1.99
N MET A 38 9.47 19.35 -2.21
CA MET A 38 8.38 19.43 -3.18
C MET A 38 8.84 19.13 -4.60
N GLU A 39 9.93 19.74 -5.07
CA GLU A 39 10.49 19.51 -6.41
C GLU A 39 10.96 18.06 -6.63
N ARG A 40 11.47 17.42 -5.58
CA ARG A 40 12.03 16.06 -5.65
C ARG A 40 11.00 14.97 -5.47
N THR A 41 9.98 15.19 -4.64
CA THR A 41 9.03 14.15 -4.21
C THR A 41 7.57 14.47 -4.50
N GLY A 42 7.20 15.74 -4.45
CA GLY A 42 5.83 16.22 -4.44
C GLY A 42 5.18 16.23 -3.04
N ILE A 43 5.93 15.97 -1.96
CA ILE A 43 5.40 15.81 -0.60
C ILE A 43 5.44 17.15 0.15
N ARG A 44 4.31 17.60 0.71
CA ARG A 44 4.20 18.77 1.58
C ARG A 44 4.25 18.40 3.04
N GLN A 45 3.61 17.30 3.39
CA GLN A 45 3.47 16.81 4.76
C GLN A 45 3.33 15.30 4.77
N ARG A 46 3.42 14.71 5.95
CA ARG A 46 3.10 13.30 6.20
C ARG A 46 2.49 13.15 7.58
N HIS A 47 1.63 12.15 7.73
CA HIS A 47 1.10 11.76 9.03
C HIS A 47 2.11 10.85 9.71
N ILE A 48 2.27 11.00 11.02
CA ILE A 48 3.13 10.14 11.83
C ILE A 48 2.42 9.79 13.15
N VAL A 49 2.65 8.58 13.64
CA VAL A 49 2.05 8.11 14.89
C VAL A 49 2.62 8.85 16.10
N ASP A 50 1.83 8.91 17.15
CA ASP A 50 2.33 9.25 18.47
C ASP A 50 3.08 8.06 19.10
N LYS A 51 3.94 8.36 20.08
CA LYS A 51 4.72 7.32 20.77
C LYS A 51 3.80 6.27 21.39
N GLY A 52 4.08 5.01 21.08
CA GLY A 52 3.35 3.87 21.62
C GLY A 52 2.26 3.31 20.70
N MET A 53 1.97 3.98 19.58
CA MET A 53 1.13 3.40 18.53
C MET A 53 1.96 2.52 17.61
N ALA A 54 1.35 1.42 17.15
CA ALA A 54 1.96 0.43 16.27
C ALA A 54 1.15 0.24 14.99
N THR A 55 1.66 -0.55 14.07
CA THR A 55 1.01 -0.81 12.77
C THR A 55 -0.37 -1.46 12.94
N SER A 56 -0.52 -2.34 13.93
CA SER A 56 -1.83 -2.94 14.22
C SER A 56 -2.88 -1.91 14.61
N ASP A 57 -2.53 -0.84 15.35
CA ASP A 57 -3.49 0.19 15.75
C ASP A 57 -4.08 0.90 14.52
N LEU A 58 -3.25 1.22 13.53
CA LEU A 58 -3.72 1.84 12.29
C LEU A 58 -4.57 0.85 11.47
N ALA A 59 -4.12 -0.39 11.37
CA ALA A 59 -4.83 -1.45 10.66
C ALA A 59 -6.20 -1.74 11.28
N ILE A 60 -6.32 -1.72 12.61
CA ILE A 60 -7.58 -1.90 13.35
C ILE A 60 -8.59 -0.80 12.99
N GLU A 61 -8.18 0.46 12.99
CA GLU A 61 -9.08 1.56 12.67
C GLU A 61 -9.52 1.53 11.19
N ALA A 62 -8.62 1.23 10.26
CA ALA A 62 -8.97 1.03 8.85
C ALA A 62 -9.94 -0.15 8.66
N ALA A 63 -9.72 -1.25 9.37
CA ALA A 63 -10.61 -2.42 9.33
C ALA A 63 -12.00 -2.09 9.88
N ARG A 64 -12.08 -1.37 11.01
CA ARG A 64 -13.35 -0.92 11.61
C ARG A 64 -14.12 0.01 10.69
N ASP A 65 -13.42 0.92 10.02
CA ASP A 65 -14.05 1.82 9.04
C ASP A 65 -14.62 1.03 7.85
N ALA A 66 -13.88 0.07 7.29
CA ALA A 66 -14.39 -0.80 6.23
C ALA A 66 -15.62 -1.60 6.65
N LEU A 67 -15.62 -2.18 7.85
CA LEU A 67 -16.76 -2.91 8.41
C LEU A 67 -17.99 -2.00 8.58
N LYS A 68 -17.78 -0.80 9.12
CA LYS A 68 -18.83 0.21 9.29
C LYS A 68 -19.45 0.61 7.95
N GLN A 69 -18.64 0.87 6.95
CA GLN A 69 -19.11 1.23 5.60
C GLN A 69 -19.92 0.09 4.96
N ARG A 70 -19.52 -1.16 5.20
CA ARG A 70 -20.26 -2.32 4.68
C ARG A 70 -21.50 -2.69 5.50
N GLY A 71 -21.61 -2.20 6.74
CA GLY A 71 -22.67 -2.56 7.67
C GLY A 71 -22.54 -4.01 8.17
N LEU A 72 -21.31 -4.49 8.36
CA LEU A 72 -21.00 -5.83 8.85
C LEU A 72 -20.41 -5.79 10.26
N THR A 73 -20.57 -6.89 10.97
CA THR A 73 -19.86 -7.16 12.21
C THR A 73 -18.52 -7.88 11.93
N ALA A 74 -17.55 -7.70 12.80
CA ALA A 74 -16.26 -8.37 12.66
C ALA A 74 -16.35 -9.91 12.72
N GLY A 75 -17.35 -10.45 13.42
CA GLY A 75 -17.58 -11.89 13.50
C GLY A 75 -17.94 -12.56 12.15
N GLU A 76 -18.25 -11.76 11.13
CA GLU A 76 -18.56 -12.25 9.79
C GLU A 76 -17.32 -12.36 8.89
N ILE A 77 -16.15 -11.88 9.33
CA ILE A 77 -14.89 -11.98 8.61
C ILE A 77 -14.29 -13.37 8.80
N GLU A 78 -13.82 -13.96 7.71
CA GLU A 78 -13.31 -15.34 7.68
C GLU A 78 -11.79 -15.41 7.54
N ALA A 79 -11.16 -14.39 6.91
CA ALA A 79 -9.71 -14.28 6.83
C ALA A 79 -9.25 -12.83 6.74
N ILE A 80 -8.02 -12.56 7.23
CA ILE A 80 -7.37 -11.22 7.23
C ILE A 80 -5.94 -11.37 6.75
N PHE A 81 -5.57 -10.63 5.69
CA PHE A 81 -4.21 -10.56 5.17
C PHE A 81 -3.68 -9.13 5.29
N VAL A 82 -2.53 -8.96 5.94
CA VAL A 82 -1.93 -7.64 6.18
C VAL A 82 -0.63 -7.52 5.39
N GLY A 83 -0.59 -6.60 4.43
CA GLY A 83 0.66 -6.18 3.78
C GLY A 83 1.37 -5.18 4.66
N THR A 84 2.52 -5.54 5.23
CA THR A 84 3.32 -4.67 6.09
C THR A 84 4.81 -5.04 6.06
N VAL A 85 5.68 -4.06 6.29
CA VAL A 85 7.12 -4.25 6.59
C VAL A 85 7.50 -3.69 7.95
N THR A 86 6.54 -3.16 8.69
CA THR A 86 6.69 -2.63 10.04
C THR A 86 5.71 -3.32 11.01
N PRO A 87 5.72 -4.69 11.08
CA PRO A 87 4.86 -5.37 12.04
C PRO A 87 5.16 -4.91 13.46
N ASP A 88 4.20 -4.98 14.36
CA ASP A 88 4.36 -4.62 15.78
C ASP A 88 5.55 -5.36 16.41
N MET A 89 5.78 -6.59 16.00
CA MET A 89 6.85 -7.47 16.43
C MET A 89 7.10 -8.57 15.37
N SER A 90 8.22 -9.28 15.47
CA SER A 90 8.55 -10.35 14.51
C SER A 90 7.51 -11.48 14.47
N PHE A 91 6.89 -11.79 15.59
CA PHE A 91 5.74 -12.69 15.76
C PHE A 91 5.06 -12.39 17.12
N PRO A 92 3.73 -12.59 17.26
CA PRO A 92 2.80 -13.06 16.22
C PRO A 92 2.64 -12.05 15.06
N ALA A 93 2.00 -12.48 13.97
CA ALA A 93 1.68 -11.60 12.85
C ALA A 93 0.75 -10.45 13.27
N THR A 94 0.87 -9.29 12.62
CA THR A 94 -0.04 -8.15 12.80
C THR A 94 -1.49 -8.54 12.57
N ALA A 95 -1.74 -9.42 11.58
CA ALA A 95 -3.07 -9.98 11.32
C ALA A 95 -3.70 -10.66 12.54
N CYS A 96 -2.91 -11.33 13.39
CA CYS A 96 -3.41 -11.97 14.62
C CYS A 96 -3.88 -10.91 15.64
N ILE A 97 -3.13 -9.82 15.76
CA ILE A 97 -3.46 -8.72 16.69
C ILE A 97 -4.72 -8.00 16.19
N VAL A 98 -4.78 -7.69 14.90
CA VAL A 98 -5.97 -7.08 14.28
C VAL A 98 -7.20 -7.96 14.47
N GLN A 99 -7.09 -9.26 14.21
CA GLN A 99 -8.17 -10.23 14.35
C GLN A 99 -8.79 -10.20 15.75
N ASP A 100 -7.96 -10.26 16.80
CA ASP A 100 -8.41 -10.20 18.20
C ASP A 100 -9.06 -8.85 18.52
N LYS A 101 -8.41 -7.75 18.17
CA LYS A 101 -8.82 -6.39 18.55
C LYS A 101 -10.08 -5.90 17.85
N ILE A 102 -10.35 -6.34 16.64
CA ILE A 102 -11.64 -6.04 15.99
C ILE A 102 -12.75 -7.00 16.43
N GLY A 103 -12.40 -8.14 17.04
CA GLY A 103 -13.37 -9.16 17.48
C GLY A 103 -13.73 -10.18 16.39
N ALA A 104 -12.89 -10.38 15.37
CA ALA A 104 -13.12 -11.33 14.28
C ALA A 104 -12.73 -12.76 14.68
N LYS A 105 -13.34 -13.31 15.73
CA LYS A 105 -12.94 -14.57 16.40
C LYS A 105 -12.88 -15.80 15.48
N GLY A 106 -13.63 -15.81 14.38
CA GLY A 106 -13.65 -16.91 13.42
C GLY A 106 -12.62 -16.73 12.29
N ALA A 107 -11.98 -15.57 12.18
CA ALA A 107 -11.04 -15.30 11.13
C ALA A 107 -9.65 -15.85 11.45
N TRP A 108 -8.95 -16.27 10.41
CA TRP A 108 -7.53 -16.59 10.42
C TRP A 108 -6.77 -15.65 9.48
N GLY A 109 -5.44 -15.65 9.52
CA GLY A 109 -4.70 -14.77 8.62
C GLY A 109 -3.21 -14.73 8.92
N TYR A 110 -2.50 -13.92 8.12
CA TYR A 110 -1.05 -13.72 8.24
C TYR A 110 -0.61 -12.41 7.57
N ASP A 111 0.62 -12.01 7.85
CA ASP A 111 1.24 -10.85 7.24
C ASP A 111 1.96 -11.22 5.93
N ILE A 112 2.00 -10.27 4.99
CA ILE A 112 2.67 -10.38 3.69
C ILE A 112 3.74 -9.30 3.63
N SER A 113 5.01 -9.72 3.52
CA SER A 113 6.15 -8.82 3.38
C SER A 113 6.49 -8.65 1.89
N ALA A 114 5.96 -7.58 1.28
CA ALA A 114 6.25 -7.18 -0.10
C ALA A 114 6.40 -5.64 -0.24
N ALA A 115 6.76 -4.98 0.87
CA ALA A 115 6.94 -3.54 0.98
C ALA A 115 5.80 -2.75 0.33
N CYS A 116 6.11 -1.75 -0.52
CA CYS A 116 5.10 -0.90 -1.15
C CYS A 116 4.11 -1.67 -2.05
N SER A 117 4.46 -2.88 -2.50
CA SER A 117 3.54 -3.78 -3.22
C SER A 117 2.67 -4.62 -2.28
N GLY A 118 2.89 -4.55 -0.96
CA GLY A 118 2.26 -5.41 0.04
C GLY A 118 0.74 -5.43 -0.02
N PHE A 119 0.11 -4.26 -0.25
CA PHE A 119 -1.35 -4.21 -0.41
C PHE A 119 -1.83 -4.96 -1.67
N VAL A 120 -1.15 -4.83 -2.81
CA VAL A 120 -1.54 -5.53 -4.06
C VAL A 120 -1.40 -7.05 -3.90
N TYR A 121 -0.37 -7.50 -3.20
CA TYR A 121 -0.17 -8.91 -2.87
C TYR A 121 -1.24 -9.43 -1.89
N ALA A 122 -1.58 -8.65 -0.86
CA ALA A 122 -2.66 -8.99 0.07
C ALA A 122 -4.02 -9.03 -0.64
N LEU A 123 -4.27 -8.06 -1.54
CA LEU A 123 -5.49 -7.99 -2.35
C LEU A 123 -5.66 -9.22 -3.24
N GLN A 124 -4.60 -9.65 -3.95
CA GLN A 124 -4.66 -10.88 -4.77
C GLN A 124 -4.86 -12.11 -3.89
N THR A 125 -4.14 -12.22 -2.79
CA THR A 125 -4.29 -13.34 -1.86
C THR A 125 -5.74 -13.46 -1.41
N ALA A 126 -6.32 -12.37 -0.90
CA ALA A 126 -7.71 -12.32 -0.47
C ALA A 126 -8.69 -12.66 -1.60
N ALA A 127 -8.44 -12.13 -2.82
CA ALA A 127 -9.27 -12.44 -3.99
C ALA A 127 -9.27 -13.94 -4.30
N LYS A 128 -8.12 -14.62 -4.25
CA LYS A 128 -8.02 -16.06 -4.55
C LYS A 128 -8.76 -16.92 -3.54
N PHE A 129 -8.82 -16.52 -2.26
CA PHE A 129 -9.63 -17.22 -1.26
C PHE A 129 -11.14 -17.06 -1.52
N VAL A 130 -11.58 -15.89 -1.97
CA VAL A 130 -12.98 -15.68 -2.37
C VAL A 130 -13.29 -16.43 -3.67
N GLU A 131 -12.44 -16.33 -4.68
CA GLU A 131 -12.62 -16.96 -6.00
C GLU A 131 -12.61 -18.49 -5.93
N SER A 132 -11.87 -19.08 -4.99
CA SER A 132 -11.87 -20.54 -4.75
C SER A 132 -13.18 -21.04 -4.14
N GLY A 133 -14.04 -20.14 -3.65
CA GLY A 133 -15.25 -20.47 -2.92
C GLY A 133 -15.03 -20.92 -1.47
N ALA A 134 -13.77 -20.95 -1.00
CA ALA A 134 -13.45 -21.35 0.37
C ALA A 134 -13.90 -20.32 1.41
N HIS A 135 -13.93 -19.06 1.04
CA HIS A 135 -14.28 -17.94 1.92
C HIS A 135 -15.19 -16.95 1.20
N LYS A 136 -16.11 -16.34 1.95
CA LYS A 136 -17.07 -15.35 1.43
C LYS A 136 -16.71 -13.92 1.80
N ARG A 137 -15.98 -13.72 2.90
CA ARG A 137 -15.62 -12.39 3.42
C ARG A 137 -14.19 -12.38 3.89
N VAL A 138 -13.33 -11.80 3.07
CA VAL A 138 -11.88 -11.74 3.29
C VAL A 138 -11.43 -10.29 3.30
N MET A 139 -10.63 -9.92 4.28
CA MET A 139 -10.10 -8.56 4.40
C MET A 139 -8.64 -8.54 3.93
N ALA A 140 -8.31 -7.56 3.09
CA ALA A 140 -6.93 -7.23 2.72
C ALA A 140 -6.60 -5.85 3.26
N ILE A 141 -5.49 -5.73 3.98
CA ILE A 141 -5.05 -4.50 4.65
C ILE A 141 -3.64 -4.17 4.16
N GLY A 142 -3.38 -2.90 3.88
CA GLY A 142 -2.03 -2.35 3.74
C GLY A 142 -1.80 -1.36 4.87
N ALA A 143 -0.79 -1.58 5.71
CA ALA A 143 -0.53 -0.75 6.87
C ALA A 143 0.96 -0.71 7.21
N ASP A 144 1.49 0.48 7.47
CA ASP A 144 2.86 0.64 7.94
C ASP A 144 3.00 1.84 8.89
N VAL A 145 3.85 1.69 9.90
CA VAL A 145 4.39 2.76 10.74
C VAL A 145 5.84 2.98 10.33
N MET A 146 6.04 3.65 9.20
CA MET A 146 7.37 3.89 8.64
C MET A 146 8.21 4.80 9.54
N SER A 147 7.58 5.72 10.26
CA SER A 147 8.28 6.61 11.21
C SER A 147 9.08 5.85 12.27
N SER A 148 8.74 4.60 12.57
CA SER A 148 9.44 3.75 13.55
C SER A 148 10.81 3.26 13.04
N ILE A 149 11.03 3.22 11.73
CA ILE A 149 12.25 2.70 11.09
C ILE A 149 12.97 3.76 10.23
N ILE A 150 12.59 5.03 10.35
CA ILE A 150 13.24 6.15 9.64
C ILE A 150 14.26 6.83 10.54
N ASN A 151 15.48 7.04 9.99
CA ASN A 151 16.48 7.87 10.62
C ASN A 151 16.24 9.34 10.26
N TYR A 152 15.71 10.12 11.19
CA TYR A 152 15.46 11.56 10.99
C TYR A 152 16.73 12.43 10.92
N GLN A 153 17.91 11.82 10.92
CA GLN A 153 19.21 12.48 10.59
C GLN A 153 19.64 12.19 9.15
N ASP A 154 18.92 11.33 8.43
CA ASP A 154 19.20 11.00 7.03
C ASP A 154 18.20 11.70 6.10
N ARG A 155 18.64 12.80 5.46
CA ARG A 155 17.83 13.55 4.50
C ARG A 155 17.32 12.71 3.33
N ALA A 156 18.03 11.64 2.94
CA ALA A 156 17.66 10.83 1.79
C ALA A 156 16.36 10.06 2.01
N THR A 157 16.04 9.73 3.25
CA THR A 157 14.89 8.89 3.61
C THR A 157 13.84 9.63 4.45
N CYS A 158 14.23 10.52 5.37
CA CYS A 158 13.31 11.14 6.33
C CYS A 158 12.24 12.05 5.69
N VAL A 159 12.49 12.54 4.48
CA VAL A 159 11.57 13.42 3.74
C VAL A 159 10.48 12.68 2.97
N ILE A 160 10.54 11.33 2.93
CA ILE A 160 9.70 10.54 2.03
C ILE A 160 8.51 9.92 2.76
N PHE A 161 8.75 9.23 3.86
CA PHE A 161 7.82 8.28 4.43
C PHE A 161 6.85 8.90 5.46
N GLY A 162 5.62 8.40 5.45
CA GLY A 162 4.58 8.65 6.43
C GLY A 162 3.95 7.35 6.92
N ASP A 163 3.07 7.46 7.92
CA ASP A 163 2.35 6.36 8.54
C ASP A 163 0.89 6.34 8.09
N GLY A 164 0.33 5.17 7.86
CA GLY A 164 -1.06 5.05 7.46
C GLY A 164 -1.48 3.63 7.15
N ALA A 165 -2.78 3.42 7.10
CA ALA A 165 -3.39 2.15 6.79
C ALA A 165 -4.63 2.30 5.92
N GLY A 166 -4.92 1.24 5.17
CA GLY A 166 -6.21 1.08 4.54
C GLY A 166 -6.57 -0.39 4.38
N ALA A 167 -7.85 -0.68 4.49
CA ALA A 167 -8.42 -2.01 4.44
C ALA A 167 -9.52 -2.09 3.38
N VAL A 168 -9.57 -3.18 2.64
CA VAL A 168 -10.68 -3.49 1.76
C VAL A 168 -11.31 -4.81 2.15
N LEU A 169 -12.64 -4.88 2.04
CA LEU A 169 -13.39 -6.13 2.18
C LEU A 169 -13.64 -6.72 0.80
N LEU A 170 -13.33 -8.00 0.64
CA LEU A 170 -13.62 -8.76 -0.56
C LEU A 170 -14.77 -9.74 -0.32
N GLU A 171 -15.70 -9.77 -1.27
CA GLU A 171 -16.84 -10.67 -1.30
C GLU A 171 -17.03 -11.25 -2.72
N PRO A 172 -17.79 -12.35 -2.90
CA PRO A 172 -18.17 -12.82 -4.22
C PRO A 172 -18.91 -11.73 -5.01
N ALA A 173 -18.50 -11.52 -6.25
CA ALA A 173 -19.16 -10.59 -7.14
C ALA A 173 -20.53 -11.15 -7.58
N THR A 174 -21.52 -10.27 -7.63
CA THR A 174 -22.91 -10.58 -8.08
C THR A 174 -23.26 -9.83 -9.35
N ASP A 175 -22.33 -9.00 -9.85
CA ASP A 175 -22.45 -8.20 -11.06
C ASP A 175 -21.09 -8.14 -11.77
N ASP A 176 -20.98 -7.35 -12.86
CA ASP A 176 -19.74 -7.22 -13.65
C ASP A 176 -18.66 -6.34 -13.00
N ASN A 177 -18.84 -5.93 -11.73
CA ASN A 177 -17.88 -5.13 -11.00
C ASN A 177 -17.04 -6.03 -10.08
N TYR A 178 -15.86 -6.44 -10.56
CA TYR A 178 -14.98 -7.39 -9.88
C TYR A 178 -13.49 -7.13 -10.20
N LEU A 179 -12.63 -7.83 -9.49
CA LEU A 179 -11.20 -7.89 -9.75
C LEU A 179 -10.96 -8.72 -11.01
N ILE A 180 -10.50 -8.08 -12.08
CA ILE A 180 -10.37 -8.70 -13.41
C ILE A 180 -9.13 -9.57 -13.46
N ASP A 181 -7.97 -8.98 -13.12
CA ASP A 181 -6.68 -9.65 -13.27
C ASP A 181 -5.57 -8.99 -12.43
N PHE A 182 -4.51 -9.76 -12.21
CA PHE A 182 -3.30 -9.33 -11.49
C PHE A 182 -2.05 -9.71 -12.27
N THR A 183 -1.00 -8.91 -12.12
CA THR A 183 0.36 -9.29 -12.50
C THR A 183 1.33 -9.00 -11.36
N HIS A 184 2.27 -9.91 -11.13
CA HIS A 184 3.30 -9.79 -10.10
C HIS A 184 4.66 -10.19 -10.65
N GLU A 185 5.70 -9.54 -10.14
CA GLU A 185 7.08 -9.84 -10.44
C GLU A 185 7.94 -9.64 -9.18
N VAL A 186 8.98 -10.44 -9.02
CA VAL A 186 10.02 -10.27 -8.02
C VAL A 186 11.37 -10.26 -8.70
N ASP A 187 12.20 -9.27 -8.37
CA ASP A 187 13.58 -9.17 -8.80
C ASP A 187 14.49 -9.07 -7.57
N GLY A 188 14.98 -10.22 -7.12
CA GLY A 188 15.84 -10.32 -5.94
C GLY A 188 17.21 -9.64 -6.08
N SER A 189 17.61 -9.27 -7.29
CA SER A 189 18.86 -8.51 -7.49
C SER A 189 18.81 -7.11 -6.87
N GLY A 190 17.60 -6.58 -6.62
CA GLY A 190 17.36 -5.30 -5.96
C GLY A 190 17.42 -5.32 -4.43
N ALA A 191 17.73 -6.43 -3.80
CA ALA A 191 17.63 -6.61 -2.34
C ALA A 191 18.44 -5.58 -1.51
N CYS A 192 19.54 -5.06 -2.05
CA CYS A 192 20.37 -4.06 -1.39
C CYS A 192 20.06 -2.61 -1.81
N SER A 193 19.04 -2.39 -2.65
CA SER A 193 18.69 -1.03 -3.13
C SER A 193 17.72 -0.31 -2.20
N LEU A 194 16.89 -1.04 -1.47
CA LEU A 194 15.97 -0.51 -0.46
C LEU A 194 15.73 -1.60 0.59
N TYR A 195 16.26 -1.42 1.80
CA TYR A 195 16.28 -2.48 2.81
C TYR A 195 16.53 -1.92 4.21
N MET A 196 16.28 -2.74 5.22
CA MET A 196 16.67 -2.52 6.62
C MET A 196 17.56 -3.68 7.06
N PRO A 197 18.87 -3.46 7.30
CA PRO A 197 19.83 -4.56 7.49
C PRO A 197 19.77 -5.22 8.88
N GLY A 198 19.29 -4.52 9.92
CA GLY A 198 19.27 -5.01 11.29
C GLY A 198 17.93 -5.58 11.73
N GLY A 199 17.93 -6.39 12.80
CA GLY A 199 16.74 -6.97 13.41
C GLY A 199 16.31 -8.34 12.87
N GLY A 200 16.88 -8.77 11.73
CA GLY A 200 16.65 -10.11 11.17
C GLY A 200 17.68 -11.13 11.62
N SER A 201 17.53 -12.38 11.15
CA SER A 201 18.41 -13.51 11.51
C SER A 201 19.87 -13.34 11.06
N ARG A 202 20.13 -12.54 10.02
CA ARG A 202 21.50 -12.24 9.56
C ARG A 202 22.23 -11.29 10.50
N ASN A 203 21.51 -10.27 11.01
CA ASN A 203 22.02 -9.25 11.93
C ASN A 203 21.02 -9.09 13.08
N PRO A 204 21.01 -10.03 14.05
CA PRO A 204 20.13 -9.92 15.23
C PRO A 204 20.38 -8.63 16.00
N ALA A 205 19.40 -8.16 16.75
CA ALA A 205 19.52 -6.94 17.55
C ALA A 205 20.67 -7.05 18.56
N SER A 206 21.58 -6.08 18.57
CA SER A 206 22.72 -5.97 19.48
C SER A 206 23.13 -4.51 19.62
N HIS A 207 23.96 -4.20 20.62
CA HIS A 207 24.53 -2.85 20.77
C HIS A 207 25.23 -2.41 19.49
N GLU A 208 25.99 -3.30 18.85
CA GLU A 208 26.71 -3.01 17.60
C GLU A 208 25.75 -2.66 16.46
N THR A 209 24.63 -3.39 16.28
CA THR A 209 23.68 -3.11 15.21
C THR A 209 22.92 -1.80 15.43
N VAL A 210 22.71 -1.40 16.71
CA VAL A 210 22.12 -0.12 17.07
C VAL A 210 23.08 1.03 16.79
N GLU A 211 24.35 0.91 17.23
CA GLU A 211 25.40 1.93 16.99
C GLU A 211 25.63 2.15 15.51
N LYS A 212 25.63 1.07 14.71
CA LYS A 212 25.76 1.13 13.24
C LYS A 212 24.48 1.59 12.52
N LYS A 213 23.41 1.97 13.25
CA LYS A 213 22.14 2.44 12.71
C LYS A 213 21.49 1.45 11.72
N MET A 214 21.72 0.14 11.92
CA MET A 214 21.23 -0.91 11.02
C MET A 214 19.70 -1.15 11.14
N HIS A 215 19.03 -0.60 12.14
CA HIS A 215 17.58 -0.70 12.35
C HIS A 215 16.79 0.41 11.64
N TYR A 216 17.41 1.10 10.69
CA TYR A 216 16.77 2.10 9.85
C TYR A 216 16.78 1.69 8.38
N VAL A 217 15.87 2.28 7.62
CA VAL A 217 15.79 2.10 6.17
C VAL A 217 17.02 2.68 5.49
N HIS A 218 17.63 1.92 4.58
CA HIS A 218 18.67 2.34 3.65
C HIS A 218 18.14 2.32 2.22
N GLN A 219 18.42 3.35 1.43
CA GLN A 219 17.90 3.48 0.07
C GLN A 219 18.96 4.02 -0.89
N ASP A 220 19.18 3.28 -1.99
CA ASP A 220 19.76 3.83 -3.22
C ASP A 220 18.61 4.45 -4.05
N GLY A 221 18.36 5.74 -3.83
CA GLY A 221 17.24 6.44 -4.48
C GLY A 221 17.34 6.44 -6.01
N GLN A 222 18.53 6.37 -6.60
CA GLN A 222 18.71 6.36 -8.05
C GLN A 222 18.33 4.99 -8.65
N ALA A 223 18.79 3.91 -8.03
CA ALA A 223 18.44 2.55 -8.46
C ALA A 223 16.94 2.29 -8.32
N VAL A 224 16.38 2.64 -7.15
CA VAL A 224 14.91 2.51 -6.89
C VAL A 224 14.10 3.31 -7.89
N PHE A 225 14.46 4.58 -8.16
CA PHE A 225 13.76 5.44 -9.10
C PHE A 225 13.74 4.84 -10.53
N LYS A 226 14.91 4.46 -11.05
CA LYS A 226 15.03 3.89 -12.39
C LYS A 226 14.21 2.61 -12.54
N TYR A 227 14.26 1.74 -11.53
CA TYR A 227 13.52 0.49 -11.54
C TYR A 227 11.99 0.74 -11.48
N ALA A 228 11.55 1.61 -10.56
CA ALA A 228 10.13 1.90 -10.36
C ALA A 228 9.47 2.54 -11.59
N VAL A 229 10.12 3.53 -12.22
CA VAL A 229 9.61 4.17 -13.45
C VAL A 229 9.35 3.16 -14.56
N ARG A 230 10.29 2.25 -14.76
CA ARG A 230 10.18 1.22 -15.81
C ARG A 230 9.13 0.18 -15.45
N LYS A 231 9.23 -0.41 -14.28
CA LYS A 231 8.44 -1.59 -13.89
C LYS A 231 6.98 -1.29 -13.57
N MET A 232 6.68 -0.12 -13.01
CA MET A 232 5.30 0.29 -12.78
C MET A 232 4.52 0.37 -14.11
N ALA A 233 5.13 0.95 -15.15
CA ALA A 233 4.52 1.03 -16.46
C ALA A 233 4.42 -0.34 -17.15
N GLU A 234 5.50 -1.16 -17.13
CA GLU A 234 5.51 -2.50 -17.72
C GLU A 234 4.44 -3.41 -17.13
N ALA A 235 4.30 -3.43 -15.78
CA ALA A 235 3.27 -4.23 -15.11
C ALA A 235 1.85 -3.75 -15.47
N SER A 236 1.65 -2.44 -15.56
CA SER A 236 0.39 -1.83 -15.98
C SER A 236 0.03 -2.20 -17.42
N GLU A 237 0.98 -2.07 -18.36
CA GLU A 237 0.79 -2.46 -19.77
C GLU A 237 0.47 -3.96 -19.89
N THR A 238 1.16 -4.79 -19.10
CA THR A 238 0.96 -6.25 -19.11
C THR A 238 -0.45 -6.63 -18.70
N VAL A 239 -0.95 -6.10 -17.57
CA VAL A 239 -2.30 -6.45 -17.09
C VAL A 239 -3.39 -5.89 -18.01
N LEU A 240 -3.20 -4.72 -18.59
CA LEU A 240 -4.13 -4.13 -19.55
C LEU A 240 -4.19 -4.95 -20.85
N SER A 241 -3.04 -5.17 -21.52
CA SER A 241 -2.96 -5.85 -22.81
C SER A 241 -3.46 -7.28 -22.74
N ARG A 242 -3.14 -8.01 -21.66
CA ARG A 242 -3.60 -9.39 -21.43
C ARG A 242 -5.13 -9.49 -21.35
N ASN A 243 -5.81 -8.43 -20.97
CA ASN A 243 -7.25 -8.35 -20.86
C ASN A 243 -7.92 -7.55 -22.00
N GLY A 244 -7.17 -7.21 -23.04
CA GLY A 244 -7.70 -6.51 -24.23
C GLY A 244 -7.99 -5.02 -24.01
N PHE A 245 -7.48 -4.42 -22.93
CA PHE A 245 -7.62 -3.00 -22.63
C PHE A 245 -6.38 -2.19 -23.01
N LYS A 246 -6.58 -0.89 -23.20
CA LYS A 246 -5.54 0.11 -23.41
C LYS A 246 -5.59 1.16 -22.30
N GLY A 247 -4.56 1.98 -22.16
CA GLY A 247 -4.57 3.09 -21.19
C GLY A 247 -5.77 4.03 -21.37
N SER A 248 -6.22 4.27 -22.63
CA SER A 248 -7.40 5.08 -22.92
C SER A 248 -8.71 4.55 -22.32
N ASP A 249 -8.80 3.27 -22.01
CA ASP A 249 -9.99 2.65 -21.44
C ASP A 249 -10.05 2.79 -19.91
N VAL A 250 -8.90 3.11 -19.28
CA VAL A 250 -8.79 3.26 -17.83
C VAL A 250 -9.50 4.54 -17.39
N ASN A 251 -10.48 4.40 -16.49
CA ASN A 251 -11.17 5.54 -15.89
C ASN A 251 -10.29 6.20 -14.81
N LEU A 252 -9.63 5.39 -13.98
CA LEU A 252 -8.76 5.88 -12.91
C LEU A 252 -7.51 5.01 -12.74
N PHE A 253 -6.35 5.64 -12.77
CA PHE A 253 -5.08 5.05 -12.40
C PHE A 253 -4.74 5.39 -10.94
N VAL A 254 -4.52 4.37 -10.13
CA VAL A 254 -4.22 4.45 -8.69
C VAL A 254 -2.84 3.84 -8.45
N PRO A 255 -1.75 4.58 -8.77
CA PRO A 255 -0.40 4.11 -8.52
C PRO A 255 -0.03 4.23 -7.04
N HIS A 256 0.91 3.39 -6.60
CA HIS A 256 1.63 3.60 -5.36
C HIS A 256 2.20 5.02 -5.29
N GLN A 257 1.98 5.71 -4.19
CA GLN A 257 2.37 7.11 -3.97
C GLN A 257 3.82 7.19 -3.43
N ALA A 258 4.79 6.80 -4.26
CA ALA A 258 6.21 6.82 -3.90
C ALA A 258 6.88 8.17 -4.14
N ASN A 259 6.56 8.75 -5.30
CA ASN A 259 7.17 9.99 -5.80
C ASN A 259 6.33 10.48 -6.99
N ARG A 260 5.96 11.77 -7.02
CA ARG A 260 5.14 12.35 -8.10
C ARG A 260 5.76 12.12 -9.48
N ARG A 261 7.09 12.18 -9.59
CA ARG A 261 7.80 12.00 -10.88
C ARG A 261 7.69 10.54 -11.39
N ILE A 262 7.71 9.55 -10.49
CA ILE A 262 7.49 8.13 -10.85
C ILE A 262 6.06 7.95 -11.36
N ILE A 263 5.09 8.51 -10.64
CA ILE A 263 3.66 8.43 -10.98
C ILE A 263 3.42 9.00 -12.39
N MET A 264 3.89 10.24 -12.62
CA MET A 264 3.70 10.92 -13.91
C MET A 264 4.39 10.17 -15.05
N SER A 265 5.61 9.68 -14.85
CA SER A 265 6.33 8.93 -15.88
C SER A 265 5.63 7.62 -16.27
N ALA A 266 5.04 6.91 -15.32
CA ALA A 266 4.25 5.72 -15.60
C ALA A 266 2.95 6.07 -16.36
N ALA A 267 2.28 7.14 -15.93
CA ALA A 267 1.05 7.63 -16.57
C ALA A 267 1.27 8.09 -18.02
N ASP A 268 2.34 8.84 -18.27
CA ASP A 268 2.72 9.30 -19.60
C ASP A 268 2.94 8.11 -20.56
N ARG A 269 3.63 7.08 -20.09
CA ARG A 269 3.86 5.86 -20.89
C ARG A 269 2.56 5.11 -21.22
N LEU A 270 1.58 5.15 -20.31
CA LEU A 270 0.24 4.59 -20.50
C LEU A 270 -0.69 5.49 -21.35
N GLY A 271 -0.25 6.70 -21.71
CA GLY A 271 -1.06 7.69 -22.41
C GLY A 271 -2.21 8.26 -21.57
N LEU A 272 -2.05 8.25 -20.24
CA LEU A 272 -3.08 8.76 -19.32
C LEU A 272 -2.93 10.26 -19.09
N LYS A 273 -4.06 10.97 -19.08
CA LYS A 273 -4.13 12.38 -18.71
C LYS A 273 -4.19 12.53 -17.20
N GLU A 274 -3.78 13.68 -16.67
CA GLU A 274 -3.70 13.94 -15.22
C GLU A 274 -5.06 13.81 -14.52
N ASP A 275 -6.16 14.12 -15.20
CA ASP A 275 -7.53 13.94 -14.71
C ASP A 275 -7.92 12.48 -14.46
N ARG A 276 -7.17 11.52 -14.99
CA ARG A 276 -7.35 10.08 -14.77
C ARG A 276 -6.34 9.46 -13.78
N ILE A 277 -5.55 10.27 -13.11
CA ILE A 277 -4.52 9.81 -12.17
C ILE A 277 -4.87 10.35 -10.79
N ILE A 278 -4.93 9.50 -9.77
CA ILE A 278 -5.01 9.99 -8.40
C ILE A 278 -3.60 10.28 -7.87
N ILE A 279 -3.43 11.46 -7.31
CA ILE A 279 -2.19 11.90 -6.65
C ILE A 279 -2.61 12.51 -5.32
N ASN A 280 -2.14 11.96 -4.21
CA ASN A 280 -2.35 12.43 -2.85
C ASN A 280 -1.08 12.35 -2.00
N ILE A 281 0.06 12.17 -2.67
CA ILE A 281 1.37 12.06 -2.01
C ILE A 281 1.74 13.33 -1.26
N ASP A 282 1.24 14.49 -1.68
CA ASP A 282 1.49 15.78 -1.04
C ASP A 282 0.89 15.84 0.37
N GLU A 283 -0.21 15.14 0.62
CA GLU A 283 -0.90 15.11 1.91
C GLU A 283 -0.38 14.00 2.84
N PHE A 284 -0.12 12.81 2.28
CA PHE A 284 0.15 11.61 3.10
C PHE A 284 1.62 11.17 3.07
N GLY A 285 2.42 11.65 2.10
CA GLY A 285 3.73 11.09 1.84
C GLY A 285 3.65 9.64 1.34
N ASN A 286 4.75 8.91 1.46
CA ASN A 286 4.81 7.49 1.13
C ASN A 286 4.48 6.65 2.36
N THR A 287 3.25 6.18 2.48
CA THR A 287 2.77 5.28 3.54
C THR A 287 2.95 3.80 3.18
N THR A 288 3.88 3.47 2.31
CA THR A 288 4.27 2.10 1.89
C THR A 288 3.07 1.29 1.39
N ALA A 289 2.64 0.23 2.08
CA ALA A 289 1.48 -0.58 1.68
C ALA A 289 0.14 0.16 1.82
N GLY A 290 0.06 1.19 2.68
CA GLY A 290 -1.15 2.00 2.89
C GLY A 290 -1.46 2.98 1.77
N THR A 291 -0.51 3.27 0.85
CA THR A 291 -0.69 4.34 -0.15
C THR A 291 -1.85 4.11 -1.11
N ILE A 292 -2.02 2.89 -1.60
CA ILE A 292 -3.06 2.56 -2.58
C ILE A 292 -4.47 2.69 -1.99
N PRO A 293 -4.81 2.07 -0.85
CA PRO A 293 -6.13 2.24 -0.27
C PRO A 293 -6.40 3.69 0.16
N LEU A 294 -5.40 4.44 0.64
CA LEU A 294 -5.54 5.88 0.90
C LEU A 294 -5.80 6.68 -0.40
N ALA A 295 -5.16 6.31 -1.51
CA ALA A 295 -5.41 6.96 -2.80
C ALA A 295 -6.81 6.61 -3.36
N LEU A 296 -7.27 5.37 -3.20
CA LEU A 296 -8.65 4.98 -3.53
C LEU A 296 -9.67 5.80 -2.74
N GLU A 297 -9.43 5.99 -1.44
CA GLU A 297 -10.30 6.80 -0.57
C GLU A 297 -10.29 8.28 -0.98
N SER A 298 -9.11 8.85 -1.27
CA SER A 298 -9.03 10.23 -1.78
C SER A 298 -9.81 10.39 -3.10
N ALA A 299 -9.71 9.42 -4.00
CA ALA A 299 -10.47 9.43 -5.26
C ALA A 299 -11.99 9.36 -5.03
N ARG A 300 -12.42 8.53 -4.06
CA ARG A 300 -13.82 8.40 -3.67
C ARG A 300 -14.37 9.70 -3.09
N GLN A 301 -13.63 10.32 -2.16
CA GLN A 301 -14.01 11.61 -1.54
C GLN A 301 -14.08 12.75 -2.56
N GLN A 302 -13.20 12.73 -3.56
CA GLN A 302 -13.21 13.70 -4.66
C GLN A 302 -14.30 13.41 -5.71
N GLY A 303 -15.10 12.34 -5.57
CA GLY A 303 -16.12 11.93 -6.54
C GLY A 303 -15.56 11.44 -7.89
N ARG A 304 -14.27 11.11 -7.92
CA ARG A 304 -13.53 10.64 -9.12
C ARG A 304 -13.54 9.12 -9.27
N LEU A 305 -13.99 8.38 -8.28
CA LEU A 305 -14.12 6.92 -8.29
C LEU A 305 -15.59 6.55 -8.17
N LYS A 306 -16.11 5.91 -9.20
CA LYS A 306 -17.54 5.57 -9.31
C LYS A 306 -17.70 4.08 -9.59
N LYS A 307 -18.83 3.51 -9.14
CA LYS A 307 -19.18 2.13 -9.48
C LYS A 307 -19.16 1.90 -10.99
N GLY A 308 -18.51 0.83 -11.43
CA GLY A 308 -18.33 0.47 -12.83
C GLY A 308 -17.05 1.00 -13.47
N ASP A 309 -16.35 1.95 -12.84
CA ASP A 309 -15.09 2.48 -13.37
C ASP A 309 -14.05 1.37 -13.52
N LEU A 310 -13.36 1.38 -14.65
CA LEU A 310 -12.17 0.55 -14.87
C LEU A 310 -10.98 1.20 -14.17
N VAL A 311 -10.55 0.56 -13.09
CA VAL A 311 -9.45 1.04 -12.23
C VAL A 311 -8.21 0.20 -12.46
N LEU A 312 -7.10 0.88 -12.67
CA LEU A 312 -5.77 0.28 -12.74
C LEU A 312 -4.98 0.64 -11.49
N ILE A 313 -4.53 -0.35 -10.75
CA ILE A 313 -3.64 -0.22 -9.60
C ILE A 313 -2.26 -0.70 -9.98
N ALA A 314 -1.19 -0.01 -9.57
CA ALA A 314 0.18 -0.48 -9.76
C ALA A 314 1.11 -0.04 -8.63
N ALA A 315 2.01 -0.92 -8.22
CA ALA A 315 3.00 -0.68 -7.19
C ALA A 315 4.35 -1.31 -7.51
N VAL A 316 5.40 -0.67 -7.06
CA VAL A 316 6.77 -1.21 -7.01
C VAL A 316 7.29 -1.01 -5.60
N GLY A 317 7.80 -2.05 -4.98
CA GLY A 317 8.31 -2.06 -3.62
C GLY A 317 9.75 -2.57 -3.53
N ALA A 318 10.29 -2.49 -2.32
CA ALA A 318 11.57 -3.13 -2.00
C ALA A 318 11.55 -4.62 -2.32
N GLY A 319 12.69 -5.12 -2.70
CA GLY A 319 12.83 -6.53 -3.03
C GLY A 319 13.72 -6.77 -4.27
N PHE A 320 13.46 -6.30 -5.51
CA PHE A 320 12.24 -5.52 -5.79
C PHE A 320 11.01 -6.39 -5.91
N THR A 321 9.86 -5.85 -5.54
CA THR A 321 8.56 -6.45 -5.77
C THR A 321 7.73 -5.56 -6.68
N VAL A 322 6.96 -6.15 -7.58
CA VAL A 322 6.07 -5.42 -8.50
C VAL A 322 4.69 -6.04 -8.43
N GLY A 323 3.66 -5.23 -8.47
CA GLY A 323 2.28 -5.70 -8.56
C GLY A 323 1.40 -4.71 -9.31
N ALA A 324 0.53 -5.23 -10.18
CA ALA A 324 -0.57 -4.45 -10.76
C ALA A 324 -1.87 -5.25 -10.71
N CYS A 325 -2.98 -4.52 -10.59
CA CYS A 325 -4.33 -5.08 -10.58
C CYS A 325 -5.23 -4.25 -11.50
N LEU A 326 -6.02 -4.93 -12.30
CA LEU A 326 -7.09 -4.35 -13.09
C LEU A 326 -8.44 -4.79 -12.49
N LEU A 327 -9.34 -3.85 -12.27
CA LEU A 327 -10.64 -4.13 -11.67
C LEU A 327 -11.72 -3.18 -12.18
N ARG A 328 -12.99 -3.60 -12.05
CA ARG A 328 -14.13 -2.70 -12.08
C ARG A 328 -14.59 -2.41 -10.65
N TRP A 329 -14.66 -1.13 -10.33
CA TRP A 329 -15.02 -0.69 -8.97
C TRP A 329 -16.46 -1.06 -8.64
N ALA A 330 -16.69 -1.63 -7.44
CA ALA A 330 -17.98 -2.22 -7.09
C ALA A 330 -18.76 -1.44 -6.01
N CYS A 331 -18.14 -0.51 -5.29
CA CYS A 331 -18.77 0.25 -4.20
C CYS A 331 -18.75 1.76 -4.42
#